data_f46e814a7487e11848ab122aeb6477e8
#
_entry.id   f46e814a7487e11848ab122aeb6477e8
#
_cell.length_a   1.000
_cell.length_b   1.000
_cell.length_c   1.000
_cell.angle_alpha   90.00
_cell.angle_beta   90.00
_cell.angle_gamma   90.00
#
_symmetry.space_group_name_H-M   'P 1'
#
loop_
_entity.id
_entity.type
_entity.pdbx_description
1 polymer ?
#
loop_
_entity_poly.entity_id
_entity_poly.type
_entity_poly.pdbx_seq_one_letter_code
_entity_poly.pdbx_strand_id
1 'polypeptide(L)'
;MIGLSSRPLVPGASRALVAAAVAAALVASSPAAGAQSLRGSRASVERMHDQAVAHGLRFYETSAGVRTAAARGGFERLTGNGDYRLKAVGFPYVTEQTRVFVERLARQYHAGCGEPLVVTSAIRPEERQPRNSVDLSVHPTGMAVDLRKPTKAKCLKLLRTTLLALEKEGVLEATEERRPPHFHVAVFPSAYARYVGGTATTLASAADDDAADAAVRAAVRAARPALVTIAAPRRGTPSRSAAAGRRYRVRAGDTLWHLARRYDTTVARIRAANNISGSRLRPGQQIVIPG
;
A
#
# COMPACT_ATOMS: atom_id res chain seq x y z
N MET A 1 29.63 -65.57 62.89
CA MET A 1 28.73 -66.47 62.20
C MET A 1 28.26 -65.75 60.97
N ILE A 2 28.87 -66.05 59.82
CA ILE A 2 28.29 -66.80 58.75
C ILE A 2 26.96 -66.18 58.31
N GLY A 3 26.79 -65.63 57.14
CA GLY A 3 27.08 -66.17 55.87
C GLY A 3 26.60 -65.25 54.72
N LEU A 4 27.27 -65.45 53.63
CA LEU A 4 26.78 -65.64 52.26
C LEU A 4 25.93 -64.54 51.63
N SER A 5 26.50 -63.71 50.74
CA SER A 5 26.65 -63.98 49.30
C SER A 5 25.37 -64.29 48.59
N SER A 6 24.99 -63.32 47.76
CA SER A 6 24.41 -63.63 46.42
C SER A 6 24.31 -62.38 45.61
N ARG A 7 25.10 -62.25 44.57
CA ARG A 7 24.76 -61.53 43.36
C ARG A 7 23.73 -62.32 42.56
N PRO A 8 22.85 -61.66 41.83
CA PRO A 8 22.91 -61.92 40.41
C PRO A 8 22.64 -60.79 39.48
N LEU A 9 23.28 -60.93 38.40
CA LEU A 9 22.87 -60.67 36.97
C LEU A 9 22.27 -59.37 36.53
N VAL A 10 23.06 -58.72 35.70
CA VAL A 10 22.68 -57.73 34.69
C VAL A 10 21.96 -58.44 33.54
N PRO A 11 20.92 -57.85 32.98
CA PRO A 11 20.75 -57.93 31.55
C PRO A 11 20.44 -56.58 30.85
N GLY A 12 21.02 -56.45 29.72
CA GLY A 12 20.37 -55.88 28.54
C GLY A 12 20.54 -54.39 28.28
N ALA A 13 21.62 -54.06 27.62
CA ALA A 13 21.76 -52.82 26.91
C ALA A 13 20.71 -52.70 25.79
N SER A 14 19.73 -51.80 25.95
CA SER A 14 18.88 -51.35 24.84
C SER A 14 19.46 -50.09 24.28
N ARG A 15 20.00 -50.18 23.07
CA ARG A 15 20.43 -49.06 22.25
C ARG A 15 19.19 -48.25 21.84
N ALA A 16 18.93 -47.14 22.52
CA ALA A 16 18.01 -46.14 22.02
C ALA A 16 18.73 -45.29 20.98
N LEU A 17 18.34 -45.47 19.73
CA LEU A 17 18.70 -44.57 18.62
C LEU A 17 18.07 -43.22 18.88
N VAL A 18 18.89 -42.23 19.25
CA VAL A 18 18.50 -40.81 19.26
C VAL A 18 18.55 -40.33 17.83
N ALA A 19 17.38 -40.26 17.19
CA ALA A 19 17.23 -39.59 15.93
C ALA A 19 17.32 -38.05 16.19
N ALA A 20 18.48 -37.48 15.89
CA ALA A 20 18.66 -36.03 15.88
C ALA A 20 17.88 -35.44 14.69
N ALA A 21 16.69 -34.91 14.95
CA ALA A 21 15.95 -34.09 13.98
C ALA A 21 16.68 -32.75 13.84
N VAL A 22 17.42 -32.59 12.76
CA VAL A 22 17.98 -31.31 12.35
C VAL A 22 16.79 -30.47 11.85
N ALA A 23 16.26 -29.63 12.74
CA ALA A 23 15.35 -28.55 12.35
C ALA A 23 16.14 -27.51 11.58
N ALA A 24 16.09 -27.55 10.25
CA ALA A 24 16.56 -26.48 9.40
C ALA A 24 15.65 -25.26 9.62
N ALA A 25 16.09 -24.33 10.47
CA ALA A 25 15.48 -23.04 10.60
C ALA A 25 15.68 -22.30 9.27
N LEU A 26 14.64 -22.25 8.47
CA LEU A 26 14.52 -21.30 7.36
C LEU A 26 14.54 -19.88 7.97
N VAL A 27 15.72 -19.28 8.06
CA VAL A 27 15.88 -17.86 8.30
C VAL A 27 15.32 -17.19 7.05
N ALA A 28 14.04 -16.84 7.09
CA ALA A 28 13.47 -15.92 6.13
C ALA A 28 14.25 -14.61 6.29
N SER A 29 15.15 -14.36 5.34
CA SER A 29 15.86 -13.09 5.22
C SER A 29 14.80 -12.02 4.98
N SER A 30 14.33 -11.36 6.05
CA SER A 30 13.58 -10.13 5.94
C SER A 30 14.44 -9.19 5.11
N PRO A 31 13.92 -8.58 4.04
CA PRO A 31 14.67 -7.57 3.30
C PRO A 31 15.10 -6.52 4.33
N ALA A 32 16.39 -6.19 4.33
CA ALA A 32 16.98 -5.19 5.20
C ALA A 32 16.06 -3.97 5.24
N ALA A 33 15.48 -3.70 6.40
CA ALA A 33 14.70 -2.50 6.64
C ALA A 33 15.65 -1.32 6.45
N GLY A 34 15.70 -0.79 5.22
CA GLY A 34 16.33 0.50 4.96
C GLY A 34 15.76 1.47 5.98
N ALA A 35 16.60 2.25 6.65
CA ALA A 35 16.19 3.17 7.68
C ALA A 35 14.98 3.96 7.18
N GLN A 36 13.82 3.71 7.77
CA GLN A 36 12.55 4.33 7.38
C GLN A 36 12.69 5.84 7.58
N SER A 37 12.60 6.57 6.53
CA SER A 37 12.64 8.02 6.57
C SER A 37 11.61 8.56 5.57
N LEU A 38 10.92 9.60 5.94
CA LEU A 38 10.00 10.33 5.03
C LEU A 38 10.75 11.09 3.92
N ARG A 39 11.98 10.69 3.62
CA ARG A 39 12.73 11.26 2.48
C ARG A 39 12.27 10.58 1.21
N GLY A 40 11.68 11.37 0.33
CA GLY A 40 11.35 10.90 -1.01
C GLY A 40 12.60 10.34 -1.72
N SER A 41 12.44 9.18 -2.33
CA SER A 41 13.45 8.54 -3.16
C SER A 41 12.80 8.00 -4.42
N ARG A 42 13.62 7.69 -5.43
CA ARG A 42 13.10 7.01 -6.61
C ARG A 42 12.44 5.66 -6.25
N ALA A 43 13.03 4.94 -5.31
CA ALA A 43 12.47 3.68 -4.83
C ALA A 43 11.11 3.86 -4.14
N SER A 44 10.89 4.96 -3.39
CA SER A 44 9.60 5.30 -2.80
C SER A 44 8.54 5.52 -3.89
N VAL A 45 8.88 6.28 -4.92
CA VAL A 45 7.98 6.55 -6.05
C VAL A 45 7.64 5.26 -6.81
N GLU A 46 8.63 4.41 -7.08
CA GLU A 46 8.44 3.12 -7.73
C GLU A 46 7.54 2.20 -6.89
N ARG A 47 7.76 2.12 -5.57
CA ARG A 47 6.88 1.33 -4.68
C ARG A 47 5.43 1.80 -4.71
N MET A 48 5.19 3.11 -4.60
CA MET A 48 3.83 3.66 -4.68
C MET A 48 3.16 3.29 -6.01
N HIS A 49 3.86 3.46 -7.12
CA HIS A 49 3.36 3.13 -8.44
C HIS A 49 3.09 1.62 -8.60
N ASP A 50 4.02 0.77 -8.17
CA ASP A 50 3.87 -0.69 -8.22
C ASP A 50 2.66 -1.15 -7.39
N GLN A 51 2.40 -0.51 -6.25
CA GLN A 51 1.20 -0.77 -5.45
C GLN A 51 -0.08 -0.36 -6.18
N ALA A 52 -0.10 0.81 -6.84
CA ALA A 52 -1.25 1.22 -7.63
C ALA A 52 -1.57 0.22 -8.75
N VAL A 53 -0.54 -0.24 -9.45
CA VAL A 53 -0.66 -1.24 -10.54
C VAL A 53 -1.11 -2.60 -9.99
N ALA A 54 -0.50 -3.07 -8.90
CA ALA A 54 -0.83 -4.35 -8.29
C ALA A 54 -2.28 -4.41 -7.79
N HIS A 55 -2.86 -3.27 -7.42
CA HIS A 55 -4.26 -3.16 -6.99
C HIS A 55 -5.21 -2.88 -8.16
N GLY A 56 -4.72 -2.85 -9.40
CA GLY A 56 -5.53 -2.59 -10.58
C GLY A 56 -6.13 -1.19 -10.61
N LEU A 57 -5.52 -0.22 -9.91
CA LEU A 57 -6.02 1.15 -9.90
C LEU A 57 -5.82 1.81 -11.26
N ARG A 58 -6.87 2.50 -11.71
CA ARG A 58 -6.83 3.23 -12.97
C ARG A 58 -6.15 4.59 -12.78
N PHE A 59 -5.22 4.90 -13.67
CA PHE A 59 -4.65 6.23 -13.80
C PHE A 59 -5.54 7.08 -14.72
N TYR A 60 -6.10 8.14 -14.18
CA TYR A 60 -7.00 9.02 -14.92
C TYR A 60 -6.21 10.12 -15.62
N GLU A 61 -6.32 10.15 -16.94
CA GLU A 61 -5.60 11.12 -17.78
C GLU A 61 -6.21 12.51 -17.71
N THR A 62 -7.57 12.59 -17.70
CA THR A 62 -8.30 13.84 -17.88
C THR A 62 -9.22 14.17 -16.71
N SER A 63 -9.46 15.46 -16.53
CA SER A 63 -10.45 16.01 -15.58
C SER A 63 -11.86 15.49 -15.86
N ALA A 64 -12.21 15.28 -17.11
CA ALA A 64 -13.49 14.71 -17.51
C ALA A 64 -13.62 13.26 -17.08
N GLY A 65 -12.54 12.46 -17.24
CA GLY A 65 -12.48 11.08 -16.79
C GLY A 65 -12.66 10.96 -15.27
N VAL A 66 -12.01 11.82 -14.49
CA VAL A 66 -12.18 11.87 -13.02
C VAL A 66 -13.62 12.20 -12.64
N ARG A 67 -14.23 13.23 -13.24
CA ARG A 67 -15.64 13.61 -12.97
C ARG A 67 -16.61 12.48 -13.30
N THR A 68 -16.42 11.84 -14.44
CA THR A 68 -17.28 10.71 -14.86
C THR A 68 -17.15 9.53 -13.89
N ALA A 69 -15.94 9.19 -13.46
CA ALA A 69 -15.73 8.13 -12.49
C ALA A 69 -16.35 8.46 -11.13
N ALA A 70 -16.17 9.69 -10.66
CA ALA A 70 -16.77 10.16 -9.41
C ALA A 70 -18.31 10.13 -9.45
N ALA A 71 -18.92 10.56 -10.56
CA ALA A 71 -20.38 10.51 -10.74
C ALA A 71 -20.95 9.08 -10.73
N ARG A 72 -20.11 8.09 -11.07
CA ARG A 72 -20.47 6.66 -11.05
C ARG A 72 -20.15 5.96 -9.73
N GLY A 73 -19.74 6.70 -8.70
CA GLY A 73 -19.37 6.15 -7.40
C GLY A 73 -18.00 5.46 -7.37
N GLY A 74 -17.14 5.72 -8.36
CA GLY A 74 -15.79 5.15 -8.41
C GLY A 74 -14.80 5.78 -7.42
N PHE A 75 -15.20 6.84 -6.73
CA PHE A 75 -14.42 7.55 -5.74
C PHE A 75 -15.26 8.04 -4.58
N GLU A 76 -14.60 8.19 -3.44
CA GLU A 76 -15.14 8.86 -2.27
C GLU A 76 -14.79 10.35 -2.31
N ARG A 77 -15.72 11.20 -1.89
CA ARG A 77 -15.52 12.65 -1.84
C ARG A 77 -15.03 13.07 -0.45
N LEU A 78 -13.93 13.80 -0.39
CA LEU A 78 -13.53 14.53 0.81
C LEU A 78 -14.34 15.84 0.90
N THR A 79 -15.02 16.03 2.03
CA THR A 79 -15.88 17.22 2.25
C THR A 79 -15.30 18.17 3.28
N GLY A 80 -14.32 17.71 4.07
CA GLY A 80 -13.91 18.39 5.29
C GLY A 80 -14.89 18.16 6.45
N ASN A 81 -14.41 18.39 7.67
CA ASN A 81 -15.19 18.37 8.91
C ASN A 81 -14.44 19.14 9.99
N GLY A 82 -14.82 19.00 11.27
CA GLY A 82 -14.12 19.64 12.38
C GLY A 82 -12.65 19.23 12.52
N ASP A 83 -12.29 18.02 12.07
CA ASP A 83 -10.94 17.46 12.21
C ASP A 83 -10.02 17.75 11.02
N TYR A 84 -10.58 17.99 9.82
CA TYR A 84 -9.79 18.34 8.65
C TYR A 84 -10.50 19.30 7.71
N ARG A 85 -9.72 20.03 6.94
CA ARG A 85 -10.21 20.95 5.91
C ARG A 85 -9.43 20.79 4.61
N LEU A 86 -10.10 21.13 3.53
CA LEU A 86 -9.49 21.20 2.19
C LEU A 86 -8.98 22.61 1.92
N LYS A 87 -7.80 22.71 1.33
CA LYS A 87 -7.25 24.00 0.88
C LYS A 87 -6.84 23.90 -0.58
N ALA A 88 -7.56 24.58 -1.45
CA ALA A 88 -7.29 24.67 -2.90
C ALA A 88 -7.25 23.29 -3.61
N VAL A 89 -8.06 22.32 -3.16
CA VAL A 89 -8.15 20.99 -3.76
C VAL A 89 -9.10 21.03 -4.96
N GLY A 90 -8.57 20.89 -6.17
CA GLY A 90 -9.36 20.99 -7.41
C GLY A 90 -10.32 19.82 -7.63
N PHE A 91 -9.90 18.60 -7.25
CA PHE A 91 -10.68 17.37 -7.34
C PHE A 91 -10.63 16.64 -6.00
N PRO A 92 -11.60 16.89 -5.09
CA PRO A 92 -11.58 16.33 -3.74
C PRO A 92 -12.06 14.88 -3.70
N TYR A 93 -11.53 14.04 -4.58
CA TYR A 93 -11.90 12.64 -4.68
C TYR A 93 -10.71 11.73 -4.37
N VAL A 94 -10.98 10.62 -3.72
CA VAL A 94 -9.96 9.63 -3.31
C VAL A 94 -10.56 8.22 -3.34
N THR A 95 -9.73 7.18 -3.20
CA THR A 95 -10.23 5.83 -2.94
C THR A 95 -10.86 5.76 -1.55
N GLU A 96 -11.73 4.79 -1.31
CA GLU A 96 -12.36 4.55 -0.01
C GLU A 96 -11.33 4.48 1.12
N GLN A 97 -10.27 3.69 0.93
CA GLN A 97 -9.23 3.49 1.94
C GLN A 97 -8.47 4.79 2.25
N THR A 98 -8.24 5.61 1.23
CA THR A 98 -7.61 6.92 1.41
C THR A 98 -8.53 7.88 2.18
N ARG A 99 -9.85 7.84 1.97
CA ARG A 99 -10.80 8.62 2.77
C ARG A 99 -10.75 8.19 4.24
N VAL A 100 -10.85 6.88 4.50
CA VAL A 100 -10.78 6.34 5.86
C VAL A 100 -9.47 6.73 6.55
N PHE A 101 -8.34 6.66 5.82
CA PHE A 101 -7.04 7.12 6.33
C PHE A 101 -7.07 8.60 6.72
N VAL A 102 -7.53 9.47 5.83
CA VAL A 102 -7.59 10.92 6.09
C VAL A 102 -8.44 11.22 7.32
N GLU A 103 -9.62 10.62 7.45
CA GLU A 103 -10.52 10.84 8.58
C GLU A 103 -9.94 10.34 9.91
N ARG A 104 -9.29 9.17 9.91
CA ARG A 104 -8.66 8.61 11.12
C ARG A 104 -7.45 9.43 11.55
N LEU A 105 -6.56 9.75 10.61
CA LEU A 105 -5.40 10.59 10.86
C LEU A 105 -5.82 11.98 11.35
N ALA A 106 -6.85 12.55 10.75
CA ALA A 106 -7.33 13.89 11.09
C ALA A 106 -7.84 13.96 12.53
N ARG A 107 -8.63 12.97 12.99
CA ARG A 107 -9.07 12.89 14.39
C ARG A 107 -7.90 12.82 15.37
N GLN A 108 -6.91 11.95 15.09
CA GLN A 108 -5.71 11.84 15.94
C GLN A 108 -4.90 13.13 15.96
N TYR A 109 -4.73 13.73 14.77
CA TYR A 109 -4.00 14.98 14.62
C TYR A 109 -4.68 16.12 15.35
N HIS A 110 -5.99 16.29 15.17
CA HIS A 110 -6.77 17.34 15.84
C HIS A 110 -6.73 17.18 17.36
N ALA A 111 -6.95 15.99 17.87
CA ALA A 111 -6.86 15.70 19.31
C ALA A 111 -5.47 16.03 19.89
N GLY A 112 -4.39 15.72 19.17
CA GLY A 112 -3.02 15.98 19.63
C GLY A 112 -2.52 17.42 19.43
N CYS A 113 -3.07 18.13 18.43
CA CYS A 113 -2.58 19.44 17.98
C CYS A 113 -3.52 20.60 18.28
N GLY A 114 -4.81 20.36 18.50
CA GLY A 114 -5.83 21.41 18.66
C GLY A 114 -6.05 22.24 17.38
N GLU A 115 -5.71 21.70 16.21
CA GLU A 115 -5.96 22.34 14.93
C GLU A 115 -6.33 21.28 13.87
N PRO A 116 -7.19 21.59 12.89
CA PRO A 116 -7.59 20.65 11.88
C PRO A 116 -6.42 20.31 10.93
N LEU A 117 -6.36 19.06 10.50
CA LEU A 117 -5.45 18.61 9.43
C LEU A 117 -5.82 19.33 8.11
N VAL A 118 -4.86 19.69 7.29
CA VAL A 118 -5.12 20.38 6.03
C VAL A 118 -4.70 19.51 4.85
N VAL A 119 -5.67 19.09 4.05
CA VAL A 119 -5.46 18.42 2.77
C VAL A 119 -5.29 19.47 1.68
N THR A 120 -4.24 19.38 0.89
CA THR A 120 -3.91 20.34 -0.18
C THR A 120 -3.98 19.73 -1.58
N SER A 121 -4.00 18.39 -1.69
CA SER A 121 -4.25 17.69 -2.95
C SER A 121 -4.91 16.34 -2.66
N ALA A 122 -5.74 15.90 -3.60
CA ALA A 122 -6.31 14.56 -3.65
C ALA A 122 -6.09 13.99 -5.06
N ILE A 123 -7.09 13.37 -5.71
CA ILE A 123 -6.89 12.92 -7.09
C ILE A 123 -6.51 14.11 -7.99
N ARG A 124 -5.53 13.88 -8.84
CA ARG A 124 -5.04 14.84 -9.80
C ARG A 124 -4.77 14.14 -11.12
N PRO A 125 -5.63 14.35 -12.15
CA PRO A 125 -5.45 13.68 -13.43
C PRO A 125 -4.11 14.05 -14.08
N GLU A 126 -3.61 13.22 -14.98
CA GLU A 126 -2.29 13.42 -15.60
C GLU A 126 -2.16 14.78 -16.27
N GLU A 127 -3.19 15.26 -16.95
CA GLU A 127 -3.19 16.60 -17.58
C GLU A 127 -3.04 17.78 -16.59
N ARG A 128 -3.25 17.52 -15.30
CA ARG A 128 -3.15 18.51 -14.22
C ARG A 128 -1.94 18.32 -13.32
N GLN A 129 -1.03 17.42 -13.69
CA GLN A 129 0.21 17.27 -12.94
C GLN A 129 1.07 18.53 -13.05
N PRO A 130 1.66 18.99 -11.94
CA PRO A 130 2.59 20.12 -11.99
C PRO A 130 3.85 19.75 -12.78
N ARG A 131 4.53 20.74 -13.34
CA ARG A 131 5.73 20.52 -14.17
C ARG A 131 6.87 19.79 -13.47
N ASN A 132 6.92 19.85 -12.15
CA ASN A 132 7.89 19.15 -11.31
C ASN A 132 7.37 17.81 -10.77
N SER A 133 6.23 17.34 -11.26
CA SER A 133 5.73 16.00 -10.90
C SER A 133 6.63 14.93 -11.45
N VAL A 134 6.71 13.81 -10.73
CA VAL A 134 7.39 12.61 -11.22
C VAL A 134 6.50 11.84 -12.20
N ASP A 135 7.11 11.20 -13.20
CA ASP A 135 6.39 10.43 -14.23
C ASP A 135 5.52 9.29 -13.66
N LEU A 136 5.88 8.79 -12.46
CA LEU A 136 5.20 7.68 -11.78
C LEU A 136 4.26 8.17 -10.66
N SER A 137 3.76 9.40 -10.76
CA SER A 137 2.82 9.96 -9.79
C SER A 137 1.59 9.07 -9.65
N VAL A 138 1.17 8.79 -8.41
CA VAL A 138 -0.03 8.00 -8.11
C VAL A 138 -1.26 8.88 -7.77
N HIS A 139 -1.12 10.19 -7.81
CA HIS A 139 -2.28 11.09 -7.70
C HIS A 139 -3.38 10.82 -8.73
N PRO A 140 -3.08 10.41 -10.00
CA PRO A 140 -4.13 10.09 -10.96
C PRO A 140 -5.03 8.93 -10.57
N THR A 141 -4.65 8.11 -9.59
CA THR A 141 -5.44 6.94 -9.15
C THR A 141 -6.38 7.24 -7.99
N GLY A 142 -6.21 8.39 -7.30
CA GLY A 142 -6.95 8.72 -6.08
C GLY A 142 -6.47 8.01 -4.82
N MET A 143 -5.39 7.21 -4.89
CA MET A 143 -4.82 6.58 -3.70
C MET A 143 -3.89 7.50 -2.90
N ALA A 144 -3.55 8.68 -3.42
CA ALA A 144 -2.65 9.62 -2.78
C ALA A 144 -3.33 10.93 -2.38
N VAL A 145 -2.83 11.51 -1.29
CA VAL A 145 -3.18 12.84 -0.80
C VAL A 145 -1.93 13.62 -0.42
N ASP A 146 -1.99 14.94 -0.57
CA ASP A 146 -1.00 15.84 -0.03
C ASP A 146 -1.54 16.52 1.23
N LEU A 147 -0.77 16.45 2.31
CA LEU A 147 -1.09 17.04 3.61
C LEU A 147 -0.15 18.21 3.85
N ARG A 148 -0.72 19.37 4.19
CA ARG A 148 0.09 20.55 4.51
C ARG A 148 1.01 20.26 5.70
N LYS A 149 2.26 20.62 5.57
CA LYS A 149 3.24 20.53 6.67
C LYS A 149 2.85 21.53 7.78
N PRO A 150 2.65 21.08 9.02
CA PRO A 150 2.37 21.95 10.15
C PRO A 150 3.56 22.86 10.46
N THR A 151 3.28 24.08 10.93
CA THR A 151 4.31 25.01 11.40
C THR A 151 4.70 24.80 12.86
N LYS A 152 3.75 24.33 13.70
CA LYS A 152 4.02 24.01 15.10
C LYS A 152 4.89 22.75 15.23
N ALA A 153 6.03 22.84 15.91
CA ALA A 153 6.98 21.73 16.04
C ALA A 153 6.34 20.46 16.65
N LYS A 154 5.48 20.60 17.66
CA LYS A 154 4.74 19.48 18.26
C LYS A 154 3.88 18.76 17.23
N CYS A 155 3.14 19.49 16.41
CA CYS A 155 2.25 18.93 15.40
C CYS A 155 3.02 18.28 14.25
N LEU A 156 4.13 18.90 13.84
CA LEU A 156 5.04 18.32 12.86
C LEU A 156 5.64 17.00 13.36
N LYS A 157 6.08 16.95 14.61
CA LYS A 157 6.58 15.70 15.23
C LYS A 157 5.50 14.63 15.26
N LEU A 158 4.28 14.97 15.71
CA LEU A 158 3.17 14.03 15.75
C LEU A 158 2.88 13.44 14.37
N LEU A 159 2.73 14.30 13.34
CA LEU A 159 2.42 13.86 11.98
C LEU A 159 3.52 12.96 11.41
N ARG A 160 4.79 13.34 11.56
CA ARG A 160 5.94 12.52 11.14
C ARG A 160 5.96 11.16 11.81
N THR A 161 5.80 11.13 13.14
CA THR A 161 5.81 9.87 13.92
C THR A 161 4.67 8.95 13.49
N THR A 162 3.47 9.50 13.28
CA THR A 162 2.31 8.71 12.85
C THR A 162 2.49 8.16 11.43
N LEU A 163 2.98 8.98 10.50
CA LEU A 163 3.22 8.52 9.13
C LEU A 163 4.31 7.45 9.06
N LEU A 164 5.42 7.62 9.79
CA LEU A 164 6.47 6.60 9.90
C LEU A 164 5.98 5.29 10.52
N ALA A 165 5.13 5.36 11.54
CA ALA A 165 4.54 4.16 12.14
C ALA A 165 3.68 3.40 11.13
N LEU A 166 2.81 4.09 10.37
CA LEU A 166 1.96 3.48 9.34
C LEU A 166 2.76 2.95 8.14
N GLU A 167 3.84 3.63 7.77
CA GLU A 167 4.77 3.15 6.74
C GLU A 167 5.48 1.86 7.20
N LYS A 168 5.86 1.77 8.48
CA LYS A 168 6.43 0.55 9.09
C LYS A 168 5.46 -0.62 9.03
N GLU A 169 4.17 -0.39 9.20
CA GLU A 169 3.13 -1.39 9.02
C GLU A 169 2.92 -1.79 7.54
N GLY A 170 3.58 -1.12 6.60
CA GLY A 170 3.46 -1.39 5.17
C GLY A 170 2.10 -1.05 4.58
N VAL A 171 1.36 -0.13 5.20
CA VAL A 171 -0.01 0.23 4.79
C VAL A 171 -0.07 1.50 3.95
N LEU A 172 1.02 2.22 3.90
CA LEU A 172 1.20 3.42 3.07
C LEU A 172 2.70 3.66 2.78
N GLU A 173 2.96 4.57 1.89
CA GLU A 173 4.27 5.21 1.70
C GLU A 173 4.08 6.71 1.85
N ALA A 174 4.96 7.38 2.61
CA ALA A 174 4.88 8.81 2.82
C ALA A 174 6.21 9.50 2.51
N THR A 175 6.16 10.66 1.88
CA THR A 175 7.35 11.48 1.63
C THR A 175 7.14 12.90 2.11
N GLU A 176 8.16 13.47 2.75
CA GLU A 176 8.15 14.87 3.18
C GLU A 176 8.82 15.74 2.12
N GLU A 177 8.01 16.51 1.41
CA GLU A 177 8.45 17.40 0.36
C GLU A 177 8.71 18.81 0.88
N ARG A 178 9.62 19.53 0.20
CA ARG A 178 10.07 20.86 0.64
C ARG A 178 9.50 22.01 -0.17
N ARG A 179 9.11 21.77 -1.43
CA ARG A 179 8.68 22.82 -2.36
C ARG A 179 7.49 22.37 -3.20
N PRO A 180 6.26 22.74 -2.83
CA PRO A 180 5.84 23.38 -1.57
C PRO A 180 5.98 22.45 -0.38
N PRO A 181 6.07 22.97 0.88
CA PRO A 181 6.21 22.12 2.07
C PRO A 181 4.93 21.33 2.34
N HIS A 182 4.96 20.01 2.13
CA HIS A 182 3.84 19.09 2.38
C HIS A 182 4.33 17.66 2.63
N PHE A 183 3.44 16.80 3.05
CA PHE A 183 3.62 15.35 3.03
C PHE A 183 2.80 14.79 1.89
N HIS A 184 3.44 14.10 0.97
CA HIS A 184 2.78 13.26 -0.02
C HIS A 184 2.58 11.88 0.60
N VAL A 185 1.35 11.36 0.59
CA VAL A 185 1.00 10.08 1.22
C VAL A 185 0.20 9.23 0.23
N ALA A 186 0.73 8.08 -0.13
CA ALA A 186 0.05 7.08 -0.94
C ALA A 186 -0.42 5.92 -0.05
N VAL A 187 -1.72 5.71 0.06
CA VAL A 187 -2.35 4.69 0.91
C VAL A 187 -2.52 3.40 0.11
N PHE A 188 -2.00 2.29 0.60
CA PHE A 188 -2.08 1.00 -0.08
C PHE A 188 -3.42 0.31 0.22
N PRO A 189 -4.35 0.21 -0.74
CA PRO A 189 -5.75 -0.09 -0.44
C PRO A 189 -5.96 -1.38 0.35
N SER A 190 -5.47 -2.51 -0.14
CA SER A 190 -5.69 -3.81 0.53
C SER A 190 -4.95 -3.92 1.86
N ALA A 191 -3.73 -3.36 1.96
CA ALA A 191 -2.96 -3.38 3.20
C ALA A 191 -3.63 -2.52 4.26
N TYR A 192 -4.08 -1.32 3.88
CA TYR A 192 -4.77 -0.41 4.80
C TYR A 192 -6.13 -0.95 5.25
N ALA A 193 -6.91 -1.57 4.35
CA ALA A 193 -8.18 -2.20 4.71
C ALA A 193 -8.00 -3.31 5.75
N ARG A 194 -6.99 -4.17 5.59
CA ARG A 194 -6.67 -5.20 6.60
C ARG A 194 -6.23 -4.60 7.94
N TYR A 195 -5.40 -3.58 7.91
CA TYR A 195 -4.94 -2.87 9.12
C TYR A 195 -6.11 -2.29 9.91
N VAL A 196 -7.03 -1.61 9.25
CA VAL A 196 -8.22 -1.05 9.91
C VAL A 196 -9.14 -2.16 10.43
N GLY A 197 -9.36 -3.22 9.65
CA GLY A 197 -10.16 -4.36 10.05
C GLY A 197 -9.56 -5.11 11.24
N GLY A 198 -8.26 -5.36 11.23
CA GLY A 198 -7.54 -5.99 12.34
C GLY A 198 -7.56 -5.15 13.62
N THR A 199 -7.38 -3.85 13.50
CA THR A 199 -7.48 -2.93 14.65
C THR A 199 -8.89 -2.92 15.24
N ALA A 200 -9.95 -2.94 14.40
CA ALA A 200 -11.32 -3.01 14.85
C ALA A 200 -11.60 -4.33 15.60
N THR A 201 -11.07 -5.45 15.10
CA THR A 201 -11.22 -6.75 15.77
C THR A 201 -10.50 -6.78 17.12
N THR A 202 -9.27 -6.23 17.18
CA THR A 202 -8.51 -6.17 18.44
C THR A 202 -9.20 -5.27 19.48
N LEU A 203 -9.75 -4.14 19.05
CA LEU A 203 -10.53 -3.26 19.94
C LEU A 203 -11.84 -3.93 20.36
N ALA A 204 -12.51 -4.67 19.49
CA ALA A 204 -13.73 -5.41 19.85
C ALA A 204 -13.45 -6.51 20.87
N SER A 205 -12.30 -7.22 20.75
CA SER A 205 -11.92 -8.24 21.73
C SER A 205 -11.42 -7.67 23.07
N ALA A 206 -10.93 -6.43 23.08
CA ALA A 206 -10.51 -5.74 24.30
C ALA A 206 -11.67 -5.00 25.02
N ALA A 207 -12.82 -4.85 24.35
CA ALA A 207 -13.94 -4.02 24.80
C ALA A 207 -15.12 -4.84 25.35
N ASP A 208 -14.90 -6.11 25.70
CA ASP A 208 -15.90 -6.84 26.49
C ASP A 208 -16.14 -6.24 27.89
N ASP A 209 -15.41 -5.16 28.23
CA ASP A 209 -15.48 -4.50 29.53
C ASP A 209 -16.05 -3.07 29.57
N ASP A 210 -16.46 -2.41 28.44
CA ASP A 210 -16.98 -1.04 28.54
C ASP A 210 -18.07 -0.65 27.53
N ALA A 211 -19.14 -0.08 28.06
CA ALA A 211 -20.36 0.36 27.38
C ALA A 211 -20.19 1.51 26.34
N ALA A 212 -18.99 2.07 26.19
CA ALA A 212 -18.70 3.12 25.20
C ALA A 212 -18.69 2.61 23.74
N ASP A 213 -18.67 1.31 23.57
CA ASP A 213 -18.45 0.64 22.28
C ASP A 213 -19.73 0.37 21.47
N ALA A 214 -20.91 0.57 22.05
CA ALA A 214 -22.19 0.40 21.36
C ALA A 214 -22.37 1.41 20.22
N ALA A 215 -21.89 2.63 20.39
CA ALA A 215 -21.96 3.69 19.37
C ALA A 215 -21.00 3.44 18.20
N VAL A 216 -19.81 2.90 18.48
CA VAL A 216 -18.82 2.54 17.44
C VAL A 216 -19.30 1.32 16.66
N ARG A 217 -19.89 0.32 17.33
CA ARG A 217 -20.49 -0.86 16.67
C ARG A 217 -21.69 -0.50 15.81
N ALA A 218 -22.50 0.48 16.21
CA ALA A 218 -23.61 0.98 15.40
C ALA A 218 -23.12 1.71 14.14
N ALA A 219 -22.08 2.54 14.26
CA ALA A 219 -21.48 3.23 13.13
C ALA A 219 -20.80 2.28 12.13
N VAL A 220 -20.13 1.22 12.61
CA VAL A 220 -19.51 0.19 11.76
C VAL A 220 -20.57 -0.70 11.09
N ARG A 221 -21.71 -0.97 11.76
CA ARG A 221 -22.83 -1.71 11.15
C ARG A 221 -23.56 -0.90 10.06
N ALA A 222 -23.70 0.40 10.27
CA ALA A 222 -24.32 1.29 9.27
C ALA A 222 -23.44 1.49 8.01
N ALA A 223 -22.13 1.21 8.10
CA ALA A 223 -21.18 1.35 7.01
C ALA A 223 -20.92 0.03 6.22
N ARG A 224 -21.69 -1.05 6.47
CA ARG A 224 -21.60 -2.26 5.64
C ARG A 224 -22.38 -2.04 4.35
N PRO A 225 -21.73 -1.86 3.19
CA PRO A 225 -22.42 -2.07 1.92
C PRO A 225 -22.78 -3.56 1.83
N ALA A 226 -23.98 -3.83 1.35
CA ALA A 226 -24.42 -5.18 1.03
C ALA A 226 -23.33 -5.86 0.18
N LEU A 227 -22.88 -7.03 0.61
CA LEU A 227 -22.04 -7.91 -0.17
C LEU A 227 -22.80 -8.26 -1.45
N VAL A 228 -22.53 -7.56 -2.53
CA VAL A 228 -22.85 -8.04 -3.87
C VAL A 228 -21.91 -9.23 -4.08
N THR A 229 -22.47 -10.42 -4.01
CA THR A 229 -21.78 -11.65 -4.39
C THR A 229 -21.47 -11.55 -5.88
N ILE A 230 -20.32 -11.02 -6.22
CA ILE A 230 -19.77 -11.14 -7.56
C ILE A 230 -19.33 -12.60 -7.69
N ALA A 231 -20.08 -13.37 -8.46
CA ALA A 231 -19.71 -14.73 -8.84
C ALA A 231 -18.27 -14.72 -9.35
N ALA A 232 -17.43 -15.56 -8.75
CA ALA A 232 -16.05 -15.72 -9.18
C ALA A 232 -16.02 -16.00 -10.69
N PRO A 233 -15.22 -15.30 -11.47
CA PRO A 233 -15.05 -15.65 -12.87
C PRO A 233 -14.46 -17.06 -12.92
N ARG A 234 -15.14 -17.95 -13.63
CA ARG A 234 -14.65 -19.30 -13.92
C ARG A 234 -13.25 -19.18 -14.47
N ARG A 235 -12.32 -19.94 -13.89
CA ARG A 235 -10.97 -20.11 -14.42
C ARG A 235 -11.10 -20.56 -15.88
N GLY A 236 -10.97 -19.62 -16.78
CA GLY A 236 -10.66 -19.91 -18.16
C GLY A 236 -9.25 -20.51 -18.18
N THR A 237 -9.11 -21.69 -18.71
CA THR A 237 -7.83 -22.29 -19.09
C THR A 237 -7.02 -21.26 -19.84
N PRO A 238 -5.70 -21.11 -19.57
CA PRO A 238 -4.86 -20.20 -20.32
C PRO A 238 -4.81 -20.67 -21.76
N SER A 239 -5.54 -20.00 -22.62
CA SER A 239 -5.34 -20.10 -24.06
C SER A 239 -3.92 -19.60 -24.35
N ARG A 240 -3.06 -20.52 -24.71
CA ARG A 240 -1.74 -20.25 -25.31
C ARG A 240 -1.96 -19.64 -26.70
N SER A 241 -2.35 -18.39 -26.75
CA SER A 241 -2.09 -17.56 -27.92
C SER A 241 -0.84 -16.76 -27.59
N ALA A 242 0.30 -17.26 -28.04
CA ALA A 242 1.53 -16.51 -28.14
C ALA A 242 1.31 -15.43 -29.20
N ALA A 243 0.71 -14.32 -28.81
CA ALA A 243 0.76 -13.11 -29.62
C ALA A 243 2.23 -12.70 -29.69
N ALA A 244 2.81 -12.78 -30.90
CA ALA A 244 4.18 -12.41 -31.17
C ALA A 244 4.41 -10.97 -30.73
N GLY A 245 5.09 -10.79 -29.57
CA GLY A 245 5.39 -9.48 -29.03
C GLY A 245 6.23 -8.67 -30.01
N ARG A 246 5.97 -7.38 -30.11
CA ARG A 246 6.70 -6.46 -30.97
C ARG A 246 8.08 -6.20 -30.39
N ARG A 247 9.14 -6.42 -31.16
CA ARG A 247 10.50 -6.01 -30.79
C ARG A 247 10.61 -4.49 -30.85
N TYR A 248 11.11 -3.89 -29.78
CA TYR A 248 11.30 -2.46 -29.64
C TYR A 248 12.72 -2.14 -29.17
N ARG A 249 13.37 -1.17 -29.81
CA ARG A 249 14.66 -0.65 -29.38
C ARG A 249 14.44 0.60 -28.52
N VAL A 250 14.81 0.53 -27.25
CA VAL A 250 14.66 1.61 -26.27
C VAL A 250 15.42 2.85 -26.73
N ARG A 251 14.78 4.00 -26.70
CA ARG A 251 15.36 5.31 -27.00
C ARG A 251 15.71 6.05 -25.72
N ALA A 252 16.55 7.08 -25.80
CA ALA A 252 16.81 7.97 -24.67
C ALA A 252 15.50 8.62 -24.23
N GLY A 253 15.19 8.57 -22.92
CA GLY A 253 13.95 9.08 -22.34
C GLY A 253 12.77 8.10 -22.31
N ASP A 254 12.88 6.92 -22.95
CA ASP A 254 11.83 5.90 -22.83
C ASP A 254 11.76 5.34 -21.41
N THR A 255 10.52 5.15 -20.94
CA THR A 255 10.21 4.43 -19.72
C THR A 255 9.31 3.23 -20.02
N LEU A 256 9.32 2.22 -19.17
CA LEU A 256 8.39 1.09 -19.30
C LEU A 256 6.94 1.56 -19.32
N TRP A 257 6.63 2.61 -18.60
CA TRP A 257 5.29 3.20 -18.54
C TRP A 257 4.88 3.84 -19.87
N HIS A 258 5.74 4.71 -20.45
CA HIS A 258 5.48 5.33 -21.75
C HIS A 258 5.31 4.29 -22.86
N LEU A 259 6.10 3.23 -22.79
CA LEU A 259 6.00 2.14 -23.77
C LEU A 259 4.73 1.31 -23.55
N ALA A 260 4.40 1.00 -22.31
CA ALA A 260 3.17 0.27 -21.99
C ALA A 260 1.93 1.02 -22.51
N ARG A 261 1.89 2.32 -22.29
CA ARG A 261 0.80 3.19 -22.78
C ARG A 261 0.75 3.32 -24.29
N ARG A 262 1.93 3.53 -24.93
CA ARG A 262 2.03 3.66 -26.39
C ARG A 262 1.57 2.42 -27.14
N TYR A 263 1.73 1.26 -26.52
CA TYR A 263 1.44 -0.03 -27.14
C TYR A 263 0.27 -0.77 -26.51
N ASP A 264 -0.58 -0.07 -25.76
CA ASP A 264 -1.79 -0.60 -25.10
C ASP A 264 -1.55 -1.89 -24.31
N THR A 265 -0.48 -1.89 -23.53
CA THR A 265 -0.09 -3.01 -22.68
C THR A 265 0.20 -2.53 -21.25
N THR A 266 0.72 -3.37 -20.38
CA THR A 266 1.07 -2.99 -19.02
C THR A 266 2.56 -3.11 -18.76
N VAL A 267 3.07 -2.30 -17.82
CA VAL A 267 4.46 -2.40 -17.34
C VAL A 267 4.77 -3.81 -16.85
N ALA A 268 3.83 -4.44 -16.14
CA ALA A 268 3.97 -5.81 -15.66
C ALA A 268 4.15 -6.82 -16.82
N ARG A 269 3.37 -6.68 -17.90
CA ARG A 269 3.47 -7.55 -19.08
C ARG A 269 4.79 -7.34 -19.82
N ILE A 270 5.24 -6.08 -20.00
CA ILE A 270 6.55 -5.79 -20.61
C ILE A 270 7.68 -6.37 -19.77
N ARG A 271 7.64 -6.19 -18.44
CA ARG A 271 8.65 -6.75 -17.52
C ARG A 271 8.70 -8.27 -17.59
N ALA A 272 7.56 -8.94 -17.54
CA ALA A 272 7.46 -10.40 -17.63
C ALA A 272 7.98 -10.93 -18.96
N ALA A 273 7.65 -10.27 -20.08
CA ALA A 273 8.10 -10.67 -21.41
C ALA A 273 9.62 -10.49 -21.64
N ASN A 274 10.29 -9.71 -20.77
CA ASN A 274 11.70 -9.35 -20.93
C ASN A 274 12.58 -9.72 -19.74
N ASN A 275 12.05 -10.40 -18.74
CA ASN A 275 12.72 -10.72 -17.47
C ASN A 275 13.34 -9.48 -16.79
N ILE A 276 12.66 -8.32 -16.86
CA ILE A 276 13.14 -7.08 -16.27
C ILE A 276 12.65 -7.04 -14.81
N SER A 277 13.60 -7.11 -13.86
CA SER A 277 13.28 -7.05 -12.42
C SER A 277 13.08 -5.63 -11.89
N GLY A 278 13.57 -4.60 -12.59
CA GLY A 278 13.46 -3.18 -12.23
C GLY A 278 12.66 -2.37 -13.25
N SER A 279 12.66 -1.04 -13.10
CA SER A 279 12.02 -0.11 -14.04
C SER A 279 12.99 0.51 -15.05
N ARG A 280 14.32 0.30 -14.88
CA ARG A 280 15.32 0.98 -15.68
C ARG A 280 15.47 0.33 -17.04
N LEU A 281 15.23 1.11 -18.09
CA LEU A 281 15.59 0.80 -19.46
C LEU A 281 16.90 1.50 -19.84
N ARG A 282 17.73 0.85 -20.67
CA ARG A 282 18.95 1.45 -21.22
C ARG A 282 18.70 1.87 -22.65
N PRO A 283 19.08 3.09 -23.09
CA PRO A 283 19.04 3.45 -24.49
C PRO A 283 19.79 2.41 -25.34
N GLY A 284 19.15 1.97 -26.44
CA GLY A 284 19.65 0.91 -27.29
C GLY A 284 19.26 -0.52 -26.88
N GLN A 285 18.75 -0.75 -25.68
CA GLN A 285 18.25 -2.05 -25.22
C GLN A 285 17.11 -2.53 -26.14
N GLN A 286 17.14 -3.79 -26.53
CA GLN A 286 16.02 -4.42 -27.23
C GLN A 286 15.09 -5.07 -26.21
N ILE A 287 13.81 -4.80 -26.33
CA ILE A 287 12.75 -5.40 -25.51
C ILE A 287 11.61 -5.89 -26.38
N VAL A 288 10.86 -6.85 -25.86
CA VAL A 288 9.62 -7.35 -26.45
C VAL A 288 8.45 -6.61 -25.80
N ILE A 289 7.62 -5.99 -26.61
CA ILE A 289 6.37 -5.37 -26.15
C ILE A 289 5.24 -6.36 -26.47
N PRO A 290 4.63 -7.01 -25.46
CA PRO A 290 3.48 -7.89 -25.68
C PRO A 290 2.26 -7.07 -26.09
N GLY A 291 1.50 -7.58 -27.04
CA GLY A 291 0.20 -7.04 -27.44
C GLY A 291 -0.90 -7.33 -26.41
#